data_98da49b1e30317ce8cb24db456f0ecc3
#
_entry.id   98da49b1e30317ce8cb24db456f0ecc3
#
_cell.length_a   1.000
_cell.length_b   1.000
_cell.length_c   1.000
_cell.angle_alpha   90.00
_cell.angle_beta   90.00
_cell.angle_gamma   90.00
#
_symmetry.space_group_name_H-M   'P 1'
#
loop_
_entity.id
_entity.type
_entity.pdbx_description
1 polymer ?
#
loop_
_entity_poly.entity_id
_entity_poly.type
_entity_poly.pdbx_seq_one_letter_code
_entity_poly.pdbx_strand_id
1 'polypeptide(L)' 'MRELIALECTSCKRNNYYITKNKRKHPEKLNISKFCRFCRKHTEHKETKA' A
#
# COMPACT_ATOMS: atom_id res chain seq x y z
N MET A 1 13.53 4.38 12.46
CA MET A 1 13.63 4.91 11.11
C MET A 1 12.39 4.58 10.30
N ARG A 2 11.99 5.49 9.44
CA ARG A 2 10.87 5.24 8.54
C ARG A 2 11.37 4.71 7.22
N GLU A 3 10.64 3.77 6.65
CA GLU A 3 10.97 3.21 5.36
C GLU A 3 9.87 3.51 4.36
N LEU A 4 10.28 3.80 3.13
CA LEU A 4 9.33 4.02 2.05
C LEU A 4 8.76 2.68 1.61
N ILE A 5 7.44 2.62 1.54
CA ILE A 5 6.73 1.46 1.04
C ILE A 5 5.73 1.90 0.00
N ALA A 6 5.32 0.97 -0.84
CA ALA A 6 4.29 1.21 -1.82
C ALA A 6 3.04 0.41 -1.44
N LEU A 7 1.88 0.96 -1.79
CA LEU A 7 0.61 0.25 -1.64
C LEU A 7 0.17 -0.22 -3.02
N GLU A 8 0.12 -1.51 -3.19
CA GLU A 8 -0.26 -2.13 -4.45
C GLU A 8 -1.73 -2.53 -4.41
N CYS A 9 -2.46 -2.14 -5.44
CA CYS A 9 -3.84 -2.58 -5.61
C CYS A 9 -3.86 -4.07 -5.93
N THR A 10 -4.64 -4.84 -5.16
CA THR A 10 -4.71 -6.28 -5.36
C THR A 10 -5.49 -6.67 -6.63
N SER A 11 -6.29 -5.74 -7.13
CA SER A 11 -7.12 -5.98 -8.32
C SER A 11 -6.35 -5.76 -9.61
N CYS A 12 -5.72 -4.61 -9.75
CA CYS A 12 -4.97 -4.28 -10.96
C CYS A 12 -3.46 -4.51 -10.81
N LYS A 13 -3.02 -4.86 -9.62
CA LYS A 13 -1.60 -5.14 -9.31
C LYS A 13 -0.67 -3.99 -9.66
N ARG A 14 -1.11 -2.78 -9.38
CA ARG A 14 -0.30 -1.58 -9.61
C ARG A 14 -0.06 -0.82 -8.32
N ASN A 15 1.13 -0.25 -8.20
CA ASN A 15 1.44 0.61 -7.05
C ASN A 15 0.75 1.94 -7.23
N ASN A 16 -0.25 2.20 -6.38
CA ASN A 16 -1.03 3.45 -6.46
C ASN A 16 -0.57 4.50 -5.45
N TYR A 17 0.01 4.07 -4.35
CA TYR A 17 0.38 4.97 -3.27
C TYR A 17 1.77 4.65 -2.78
N TYR A 18 2.44 5.67 -2.30
CA TYR A 18 3.74 5.54 -1.65
C TYR A 18 3.64 6.22 -0.30
N ILE A 19 3.94 5.49 0.74
CA ILE A 19 3.90 6.02 2.10
C ILE A 19 5.15 5.56 2.85
N THR A 20 5.39 6.21 3.98
CA THR A 20 6.46 5.80 4.87
C THR A 20 5.87 5.19 6.12
N LYS A 21 6.55 4.21 6.70
CA LYS A 21 6.14 3.64 7.97
C LYS A 21 7.35 3.33 8.83
N ASN A 22 7.10 3.25 10.14
CA ASN A 22 8.10 2.86 11.10
C ASN A 22 7.98 1.36 11.39
N LYS A 23 8.92 0.58 10.89
CA LYS A 23 8.89 -0.87 11.06
C LYS A 23 9.01 -1.32 12.50
N ARG A 24 9.58 -0.50 13.38
CA ARG A 24 9.68 -0.84 14.79
C ARG A 24 8.31 -0.87 15.46
N LYS A 25 7.44 0.08 15.08
CA LYS A 25 6.09 0.15 15.65
C LYS A 25 5.11 -0.73 14.88
N HIS A 26 5.32 -0.90 13.60
CA HIS A 26 4.42 -1.66 12.72
C HIS A 26 5.21 -2.63 11.87
N PRO A 27 5.72 -3.73 12.46
CA PRO A 27 6.52 -4.70 11.70
C PRO A 27 5.71 -5.52 10.72
N GLU A 28 4.40 -5.57 10.89
CA GLU A 28 3.53 -6.34 9.99
C GLU A 28 3.21 -5.57 8.72
N LYS A 29 2.94 -6.32 7.65
CA LYS A 29 2.51 -5.71 6.40
C LYS A 29 1.16 -5.06 6.56
N LEU A 30 1.00 -3.89 5.95
CA LEU A 30 -0.24 -3.14 6.03
C LEU A 30 -1.16 -3.52 4.88
N ASN A 31 -2.43 -3.71 5.20
CA ASN A 31 -3.49 -3.86 4.21
C ASN A 31 -4.47 -2.73 4.42
N ILE A 32 -4.58 -1.85 3.44
CA ILE A 32 -5.41 -0.65 3.55
C ILE A 32 -6.31 -0.56 2.33
N SER A 33 -7.59 -0.24 2.57
CA SER A 33 -8.52 0.03 1.48
C SER A 33 -8.30 1.45 0.97
N LYS A 34 -8.02 1.58 -0.30
CA LYS A 34 -7.83 2.87 -0.95
C LYS A 34 -8.54 2.88 -2.28
N PHE A 35 -8.91 4.07 -2.74
CA PHE A 35 -9.52 4.21 -4.04
C PHE A 35 -8.46 3.98 -5.13
N CYS A 36 -8.75 3.04 -6.01
CA CYS A 36 -7.87 2.75 -7.13
C CYS A 36 -8.42 3.43 -8.39
N ARG A 37 -7.66 4.40 -8.90
CA ARG A 37 -8.09 5.12 -10.10
C ARG A 37 -8.12 4.26 -11.35
N PHE A 38 -7.34 3.19 -11.36
CA PHE A 38 -7.32 2.25 -12.49
C PHE A 38 -8.54 1.33 -12.48
N CYS A 39 -8.95 0.91 -11.30
CA CYS A 39 -10.15 0.08 -11.14
C CYS A 39 -11.41 0.90 -10.96
N ARG A 40 -11.27 2.20 -10.70
CA ARG A 40 -12.37 3.14 -10.44
C ARG A 40 -13.26 2.70 -9.28
N LYS A 41 -12.67 2.09 -8.28
CA LYS A 41 -13.39 1.66 -7.09
C LYS A 41 -12.42 1.50 -5.93
N HIS A 42 -12.97 1.43 -4.73
CA HIS A 42 -12.16 1.16 -3.56
C HIS A 42 -11.76 -0.32 -3.57
N THR A 43 -10.47 -0.58 -3.51
CA THR A 43 -9.94 -1.94 -3.46
C THR A 43 -8.94 -2.04 -2.34
N GLU A 44 -8.70 -3.25 -1.91
CA GLU A 44 -7.69 -3.50 -0.90
C GLU A 44 -6.30 -3.31 -1.50
N HIS A 45 -5.48 -2.56 -0.80
CA HIS A 45 -4.09 -2.34 -1.17
C HIS A 45 -3.20 -2.98 -0.13
N LYS A 46 -2.15 -3.62 -0.57
CA LYS A 46 -1.20 -4.25 0.33
C LYS A 46 0.16 -3.61 0.23
N GLU A 47 0.91 -3.68 1.33
CA GLU A 47 2.26 -3.15 1.38
C GLU A 47 3.19 -3.94 0.50
N THR A 48 3.98 -3.23 -0.30
CA THR A 48 5.05 -3.81 -1.08
C THR A 48 6.30 -2.94 -0.93
N LYS A 49 7.43 -3.44 -1.37
CA LYS A 49 8.63 -2.63 -1.38
C LYS A 49 8.52 -1.54 -2.44
N ALA A 50 8.88 -0.34 -2.06
CA ALA A 50 8.94 0.77 -2.99
C ALA A 50 10.19 0.72 -3.85
#